data_849fcb121b9c0c0bb28964a39523f3e6
#
_entry.id   849fcb121b9c0c0bb28964a39523f3e6
#
_cell.length_a   1.000
_cell.length_b   1.000
_cell.length_c   1.000
_cell.angle_alpha   90.00
_cell.angle_beta   90.00
_cell.angle_gamma   90.00
#
_symmetry.space_group_name_H-M   'P 1'
#
loop_
_entity.id
_entity.type
_entity.pdbx_description
1 polymer ?
#
loop_
_entity_poly.entity_id
_entity_poly.type
_entity_poly.pdbx_seq_one_letter_code
_entity_poly.pdbx_strand_id
1 'polypeptide(L)'
;RNQGLPRYEVTQPLYNLYDRDDFEAGLANVAEEHALGVVSYFSLASGFLTGKYSKLEDLEGNARADFLKGYFDERGQRLLQELFHVSDELRARPAQVALAWLLNHPTVTAPIASATSLGQLDEVLDSVSLSLPEQALARLDVARR
;
A
#
# COMPACT_ATOMS: atom_id res chain seq x y z
N ARG A 1 -29.82 -2.92 10.18
CA ARG A 1 -30.96 -3.17 9.25
C ARG A 1 -32.31 -3.05 9.95
N ASN A 2 -32.41 -3.42 11.23
CA ASN A 2 -33.71 -3.45 11.94
C ASN A 2 -34.28 -2.08 12.33
N GLN A 3 -33.55 -0.98 12.15
CA GLN A 3 -33.94 0.38 12.52
C GLN A 3 -34.25 1.28 11.32
N GLY A 4 -34.24 0.76 10.09
CA GLY A 4 -34.48 1.54 8.89
C GLY A 4 -33.42 2.62 8.60
N LEU A 5 -32.26 2.57 9.26
CA LEU A 5 -31.16 3.50 9.04
C LEU A 5 -30.41 3.18 7.73
N PRO A 6 -29.89 4.18 7.03
CA PRO A 6 -29.02 3.95 5.88
C PRO A 6 -27.75 3.21 6.34
N ARG A 7 -27.24 2.30 5.50
CA ARG A 7 -25.98 1.61 5.76
C ARG A 7 -24.82 2.37 5.13
N TYR A 8 -23.65 2.17 5.66
CA TYR A 8 -22.42 2.50 4.96
C TYR A 8 -22.17 1.45 3.87
N GLU A 9 -21.75 1.91 2.69
CA GLU A 9 -21.44 1.04 1.55
C GLU A 9 -19.93 0.92 1.33
N VAL A 10 -19.17 1.92 1.80
CA VAL A 10 -17.71 2.01 1.60
C VAL A 10 -17.05 2.45 2.90
N THR A 11 -15.88 1.91 3.18
CA THR A 11 -14.96 2.38 4.22
C THR A 11 -13.62 2.80 3.61
N GLN A 12 -12.98 3.79 4.21
CA GLN A 12 -11.70 4.32 3.73
C GLN A 12 -10.66 4.25 4.85
N PRO A 13 -9.98 3.10 5.01
CA PRO A 13 -8.95 2.92 6.04
C PRO A 13 -7.57 3.40 5.58
N LEU A 14 -6.69 3.71 6.53
CA LEU A 14 -5.24 3.68 6.33
C LEU A 14 -4.83 2.22 6.08
N TYR A 15 -4.31 1.92 4.90
CA TYR A 15 -3.83 0.59 4.59
C TYR A 15 -2.81 0.59 3.46
N ASN A 16 -1.64 0.04 3.72
CA ASN A 16 -0.55 -0.14 2.77
C ASN A 16 0.40 -1.24 3.27
N LEU A 17 1.46 -1.53 2.52
CA LEU A 17 2.44 -2.57 2.87
C LEU A 17 3.08 -2.40 4.25
N TYR A 18 3.18 -1.19 4.78
CA TYR A 18 3.73 -0.90 6.10
C TYR A 18 2.63 -0.78 7.16
N ASP A 19 1.60 0.05 6.93
CA ASP A 19 0.50 0.33 7.87
C ASP A 19 -0.64 -0.67 7.62
N ARG A 20 -0.63 -1.81 8.33
CA ARG A 20 -1.57 -2.92 8.11
C ARG A 20 -2.38 -3.29 9.35
N ASP A 21 -1.77 -3.12 10.53
CA ASP A 21 -2.23 -3.77 11.76
C ASP A 21 -3.66 -3.39 12.12
N ASP A 22 -4.00 -2.10 12.09
CA ASP A 22 -5.33 -1.62 12.47
C ASP A 22 -6.44 -2.14 11.52
N PHE A 23 -6.14 -2.19 10.23
CA PHE A 23 -7.10 -2.69 9.25
C PHE A 23 -7.27 -4.21 9.38
N GLU A 24 -6.17 -4.96 9.40
CA GLU A 24 -6.18 -6.43 9.43
C GLU A 24 -6.68 -6.99 10.78
N ALA A 25 -6.46 -6.27 11.90
CA ALA A 25 -6.89 -6.72 13.23
C ALA A 25 -8.41 -6.76 13.42
N GLY A 26 -9.20 -6.04 12.63
CA GLY A 26 -10.64 -6.03 12.83
C GLY A 26 -11.47 -5.46 11.70
N LEU A 27 -11.09 -4.31 11.12
CA LEU A 27 -11.90 -3.64 10.10
C LEU A 27 -12.04 -4.44 8.81
N ALA A 28 -11.04 -5.23 8.43
CA ALA A 28 -11.11 -6.13 7.28
C ALA A 28 -12.25 -7.15 7.44
N ASN A 29 -12.35 -7.79 8.61
CA ASN A 29 -13.42 -8.75 8.90
C ASN A 29 -14.81 -8.10 8.86
N VAL A 30 -14.94 -6.88 9.41
CA VAL A 30 -16.20 -6.12 9.36
C VAL A 30 -16.57 -5.77 7.92
N ALA A 31 -15.60 -5.36 7.12
CA ALA A 31 -15.83 -5.03 5.73
C ALA A 31 -16.30 -6.26 4.93
N GLU A 32 -15.69 -7.42 5.17
CA GLU A 32 -16.07 -8.68 4.54
C GLU A 32 -17.47 -9.14 4.99
N GLU A 33 -17.72 -9.20 6.30
CA GLU A 33 -19.02 -9.62 6.86
C GLU A 33 -20.19 -8.78 6.34
N HIS A 34 -19.95 -7.48 6.18
CA HIS A 34 -21.00 -6.55 5.75
C HIS A 34 -20.94 -6.19 4.27
N ALA A 35 -20.08 -6.81 3.49
CA ALA A 35 -19.85 -6.55 2.07
C ALA A 35 -19.66 -5.04 1.80
N LEU A 36 -18.77 -4.39 2.57
CA LEU A 36 -18.39 -3.01 2.37
C LEU A 36 -17.28 -2.91 1.31
N GLY A 37 -17.35 -1.92 0.44
CA GLY A 37 -16.21 -1.54 -0.38
C GLY A 37 -15.08 -0.97 0.48
N VAL A 38 -13.84 -1.34 0.21
CA VAL A 38 -12.66 -0.82 0.90
C VAL A 38 -11.82 -0.01 -0.08
N VAL A 39 -11.65 1.28 0.23
CA VAL A 39 -10.87 2.22 -0.58
C VAL A 39 -9.76 2.78 0.30
N SER A 40 -8.55 2.18 0.23
CA SER A 40 -7.46 2.54 1.13
C SER A 40 -6.83 3.90 0.82
N TYR A 41 -6.51 4.68 1.86
CA TYR A 41 -5.72 5.90 1.72
C TYR A 41 -4.28 5.67 2.19
N PHE A 42 -3.37 6.58 1.81
CA PHE A 42 -1.91 6.45 1.99
C PHE A 42 -1.34 5.15 1.41
N SER A 43 -1.91 4.69 0.31
CA SER A 43 -1.55 3.44 -0.36
C SER A 43 -0.05 3.28 -0.65
N LEU A 44 0.66 4.40 -0.85
CA LEU A 44 2.11 4.45 -1.05
C LEU A 44 2.88 5.04 0.15
N ALA A 45 2.29 5.04 1.36
CA ALA A 45 2.92 5.53 2.60
C ALA A 45 3.60 6.90 2.42
N SER A 46 2.83 7.91 1.94
CA SER A 46 3.34 9.27 1.64
C SER A 46 4.50 9.33 0.65
N GLY A 47 4.72 8.28 -0.13
CA GLY A 47 5.81 8.14 -1.09
C GLY A 47 6.96 7.25 -0.64
N PHE A 48 6.94 6.72 0.59
CA PHE A 48 7.93 5.76 1.09
C PHE A 48 8.02 4.51 0.19
N LEU A 49 6.89 3.98 -0.25
CA LEU A 49 6.81 2.76 -1.07
C LEU A 49 7.01 3.02 -2.58
N THR A 50 7.40 4.22 -2.98
CA THR A 50 7.64 4.52 -4.41
C THR A 50 9.04 4.16 -4.90
N GLY A 51 9.95 3.82 -3.96
CA GLY A 51 11.36 3.61 -4.28
C GLY A 51 12.17 4.89 -4.49
N LYS A 52 11.54 6.06 -4.31
CA LYS A 52 12.23 7.36 -4.44
C LYS A 52 13.23 7.63 -3.33
N TYR A 53 12.98 7.08 -2.15
CA TYR A 53 13.80 7.24 -0.95
C TYR A 53 14.28 5.87 -0.49
N SER A 54 15.57 5.71 -0.33
CA SER A 54 16.20 4.46 0.13
C SER A 54 16.74 4.56 1.55
N LYS A 55 17.00 5.78 2.02
CA LYS A 55 17.57 6.07 3.32
C LYS A 55 17.05 7.41 3.86
N LEU A 56 17.24 7.64 5.15
CA LEU A 56 16.74 8.83 5.86
C LEU A 56 17.32 10.14 5.29
N GLU A 57 18.58 10.11 4.84
CA GLU A 57 19.27 11.27 4.29
C GLU A 57 18.62 11.76 2.97
N ASP A 58 17.95 10.87 2.24
CA ASP A 58 17.25 11.22 1.00
C ASP A 58 16.05 12.17 1.24
N LEU A 59 15.68 12.37 2.51
CA LEU A 59 14.57 13.25 2.91
C LEU A 59 14.99 14.71 3.10
N GLU A 60 16.25 15.05 3.01
CA GLU A 60 16.71 16.44 3.18
C GLU A 60 16.00 17.38 2.18
N GLY A 61 15.42 18.47 2.70
CA GLY A 61 14.68 19.44 1.89
C GLY A 61 13.29 18.98 1.41
N ASN A 62 12.83 17.79 1.83
CA ASN A 62 11.51 17.31 1.47
C ASN A 62 10.44 17.89 2.41
N ALA A 63 9.41 18.52 1.85
CA ALA A 63 8.27 19.05 2.62
C ALA A 63 7.50 17.98 3.42
N ARG A 64 7.64 16.70 3.09
CA ARG A 64 7.00 15.55 3.76
C ARG A 64 7.97 14.77 4.65
N ALA A 65 9.19 15.29 4.90
CA ALA A 65 10.21 14.57 5.67
C ALA A 65 9.70 14.09 7.03
N ASP A 66 8.94 14.92 7.75
CA ASP A 66 8.44 14.57 9.08
C ASP A 66 7.45 13.40 9.06
N PHE A 67 6.64 13.27 8.02
CA PHE A 67 5.75 12.10 7.84
C PHE A 67 6.53 10.84 7.44
N LEU A 68 7.60 11.00 6.67
CA LEU A 68 8.37 9.89 6.13
C LEU A 68 9.36 9.29 7.12
N LYS A 69 9.89 10.10 8.05
CA LYS A 69 10.89 9.64 9.04
C LYS A 69 10.45 8.41 9.82
N GLY A 70 9.16 8.34 10.18
CA GLY A 70 8.61 7.22 10.94
C GLY A 70 8.65 5.87 10.21
N TYR A 71 8.76 5.87 8.88
CA TYR A 71 8.86 4.65 8.08
C TYR A 71 10.28 4.10 7.95
N PHE A 72 11.32 4.87 8.32
CA PHE A 72 12.73 4.47 8.22
C PHE A 72 13.26 3.77 9.46
N ASP A 73 12.41 3.03 10.17
CA ASP A 73 12.81 2.09 11.21
C ASP A 73 13.36 0.77 10.61
N GLU A 74 13.81 -0.16 11.45
CA GLU A 74 14.33 -1.45 10.98
C GLU A 74 13.31 -2.25 10.16
N ARG A 75 12.02 -2.18 10.53
CA ARG A 75 10.91 -2.83 9.81
C ARG A 75 10.75 -2.23 8.42
N GLY A 76 10.74 -0.91 8.32
CA GLY A 76 10.61 -0.22 7.05
C GLY A 76 11.79 -0.46 6.13
N GLN A 77 13.00 -0.51 6.66
CA GLN A 77 14.19 -0.82 5.88
C GLN A 77 14.14 -2.24 5.30
N ARG A 78 13.76 -3.26 6.11
CA ARG A 78 13.57 -4.62 5.61
C ARG A 78 12.49 -4.68 4.53
N LEU A 79 11.38 -4.00 4.75
CA LEU A 79 10.29 -3.94 3.78
C LEU A 79 10.73 -3.29 2.46
N LEU A 80 11.46 -2.17 2.50
CA LEU A 80 11.97 -1.53 1.29
C LEU A 80 12.94 -2.43 0.52
N GLN A 81 13.86 -3.11 1.22
CA GLN A 81 14.79 -4.04 0.58
C GLN A 81 14.03 -5.14 -0.16
N GLU A 82 13.02 -5.73 0.48
CA GLU A 82 12.23 -6.78 -0.14
C GLU A 82 11.38 -6.25 -1.30
N LEU A 83 10.80 -5.06 -1.14
CA LEU A 83 10.04 -4.40 -2.19
C LEU A 83 10.92 -4.15 -3.43
N PHE A 84 12.17 -3.73 -3.26
CA PHE A 84 13.13 -3.55 -4.36
C PHE A 84 13.46 -4.89 -5.02
N HIS A 85 13.74 -5.94 -4.25
CA HIS A 85 14.02 -7.27 -4.81
C HIS A 85 12.86 -7.78 -5.66
N VAL A 86 11.63 -7.72 -5.14
CA VAL A 86 10.44 -8.14 -5.89
C VAL A 86 10.23 -7.29 -7.14
N SER A 87 10.48 -5.98 -7.03
CA SER A 87 10.35 -5.06 -8.18
C SER A 87 11.33 -5.40 -9.29
N ASP A 88 12.58 -5.69 -8.95
CA ASP A 88 13.63 -6.07 -9.92
C ASP A 88 13.30 -7.42 -10.58
N GLU A 89 12.86 -8.43 -9.81
CA GLU A 89 12.46 -9.75 -10.33
C GLU A 89 11.32 -9.64 -11.33
N LEU A 90 10.32 -8.79 -11.04
CA LEU A 90 9.14 -8.59 -11.88
C LEU A 90 9.36 -7.55 -12.98
N ARG A 91 10.51 -6.88 -13.01
CA ARG A 91 10.79 -5.74 -13.89
C ARG A 91 9.72 -4.65 -13.79
N ALA A 92 9.21 -4.46 -12.60
CA ALA A 92 8.20 -3.46 -12.26
C ALA A 92 8.82 -2.38 -11.34
N ARG A 93 8.12 -1.25 -11.20
CA ARG A 93 8.53 -0.22 -10.24
C ARG A 93 8.02 -0.53 -8.84
N PRO A 94 8.70 -0.10 -7.76
CA PRO A 94 8.25 -0.33 -6.39
C PRO A 94 6.81 0.14 -6.11
N ALA A 95 6.41 1.30 -6.66
CA ALA A 95 5.04 1.77 -6.52
C ALA A 95 4.01 0.83 -7.17
N GLN A 96 4.34 0.26 -8.35
CA GLN A 96 3.46 -0.71 -9.01
C GLN A 96 3.29 -1.98 -8.17
N VAL A 97 4.40 -2.50 -7.62
CA VAL A 97 4.37 -3.69 -6.74
C VAL A 97 3.57 -3.41 -5.47
N ALA A 98 3.77 -2.25 -4.83
CA ALA A 98 3.05 -1.87 -3.61
C ALA A 98 1.53 -1.73 -3.86
N LEU A 99 1.12 -1.14 -4.98
CA LEU A 99 -0.29 -1.01 -5.34
C LEU A 99 -0.89 -2.35 -5.78
N ALA A 100 -0.15 -3.17 -6.54
CA ALA A 100 -0.59 -4.50 -6.93
C ALA A 100 -0.77 -5.42 -5.70
N TRP A 101 0.08 -5.27 -4.68
CA TRP A 101 -0.09 -5.97 -3.42
C TRP A 101 -1.42 -5.61 -2.74
N LEU A 102 -1.78 -4.33 -2.68
CA LEU A 102 -3.10 -3.88 -2.16
C LEU A 102 -4.25 -4.48 -2.97
N LEU A 103 -4.15 -4.50 -4.29
CA LEU A 103 -5.17 -5.05 -5.18
C LEU A 103 -5.31 -6.58 -5.06
N ASN A 104 -4.30 -7.28 -4.54
CA ASN A 104 -4.38 -8.72 -4.23
C ASN A 104 -5.13 -9.01 -2.93
N HIS A 105 -5.35 -8.02 -2.06
CA HIS A 105 -6.10 -8.24 -0.83
C HIS A 105 -7.60 -8.40 -1.13
N PRO A 106 -8.25 -9.50 -0.71
CA PRO A 106 -9.61 -9.85 -1.14
C PRO A 106 -10.68 -8.81 -0.77
N THR A 107 -10.48 -8.05 0.29
CA THR A 107 -11.43 -7.02 0.73
C THR A 107 -11.17 -5.64 0.12
N VAL A 108 -10.00 -5.39 -0.48
CA VAL A 108 -9.67 -4.09 -1.07
C VAL A 108 -10.35 -3.94 -2.42
N THR A 109 -11.21 -2.92 -2.53
CA THR A 109 -11.86 -2.57 -3.79
C THR A 109 -10.95 -1.73 -4.68
N ALA A 110 -10.29 -0.73 -4.10
CA ALA A 110 -9.35 0.13 -4.82
C ALA A 110 -8.41 0.87 -3.87
N PRO A 111 -7.11 0.97 -4.16
CA PRO A 111 -6.21 1.89 -3.48
C PRO A 111 -6.36 3.31 -4.03
N ILE A 112 -6.25 4.33 -3.16
CA ILE A 112 -6.15 5.72 -3.56
C ILE A 112 -4.68 6.06 -3.79
N ALA A 113 -4.35 6.52 -4.98
CA ALA A 113 -3.03 7.02 -5.31
C ALA A 113 -3.13 8.36 -6.05
N SER A 114 -2.09 9.19 -5.91
CA SER A 114 -1.98 10.48 -6.60
C SER A 114 -0.78 10.48 -7.53
N ALA A 115 -0.95 11.10 -8.70
CA ALA A 115 0.12 11.34 -9.66
C ALA A 115 0.27 12.84 -9.93
N THR A 116 1.49 13.33 -10.05
CA THR A 116 1.80 14.73 -10.38
C THR A 116 2.40 14.88 -11.78
N SER A 117 2.58 13.75 -12.49
CA SER A 117 3.02 13.72 -13.89
C SER A 117 2.36 12.56 -14.64
N LEU A 118 2.34 12.63 -15.97
CA LEU A 118 1.80 11.55 -16.81
C LEU A 118 2.54 10.22 -16.56
N GLY A 119 3.88 10.26 -16.45
CA GLY A 119 4.65 9.05 -16.17
C GLY A 119 4.30 8.38 -14.83
N GLN A 120 3.99 9.18 -13.79
CA GLN A 120 3.50 8.63 -12.52
C GLN A 120 2.06 8.09 -12.66
N LEU A 121 1.22 8.72 -13.47
CA LEU A 121 -0.13 8.22 -13.74
C LEU A 121 -0.08 6.87 -14.45
N ASP A 122 0.76 6.75 -15.49
CA ASP A 122 0.96 5.49 -16.21
C ASP A 122 1.46 4.39 -15.26
N GLU A 123 2.44 4.71 -14.40
CA GLU A 123 2.96 3.80 -13.37
C GLU A 123 1.86 3.30 -12.42
N VAL A 124 0.98 4.19 -11.95
CA VAL A 124 -0.15 3.83 -11.09
C VAL A 124 -1.14 2.94 -11.83
N LEU A 125 -1.47 3.27 -13.08
CA LEU A 125 -2.43 2.48 -13.87
C LEU A 125 -1.89 1.09 -14.23
N ASP A 126 -0.61 0.97 -14.54
CA ASP A 126 0.03 -0.31 -14.85
C ASP A 126 -0.02 -1.30 -13.66
N SER A 127 -0.11 -0.80 -12.43
CA SER A 127 -0.24 -1.65 -11.24
C SER A 127 -1.46 -2.58 -11.28
N VAL A 128 -2.53 -2.17 -11.96
CA VAL A 128 -3.76 -2.96 -12.10
C VAL A 128 -3.54 -4.25 -12.90
N SER A 129 -2.58 -4.22 -13.83
CA SER A 129 -2.25 -5.36 -14.70
C SER A 129 -1.10 -6.20 -14.16
N LEU A 130 -0.44 -5.76 -13.09
CA LEU A 130 0.71 -6.47 -12.51
C LEU A 130 0.24 -7.64 -11.65
N SER A 131 0.56 -8.85 -12.08
CA SER A 131 0.31 -10.07 -11.31
C SER A 131 1.49 -10.34 -10.38
N LEU A 132 1.22 -10.44 -9.08
CA LEU A 132 2.22 -10.82 -8.08
C LEU A 132 2.17 -12.34 -7.85
N PRO A 133 3.29 -13.07 -8.07
CA PRO A 133 3.38 -14.47 -7.69
C PRO A 133 3.18 -14.68 -6.18
N GLU A 134 2.62 -15.82 -5.77
CA GLU A 134 2.36 -16.14 -4.36
C GLU A 134 3.64 -16.03 -3.50
N GLN A 135 4.78 -16.43 -4.05
CA GLN A 135 6.07 -16.28 -3.39
C GLN A 135 6.44 -14.82 -3.11
N ALA A 136 6.17 -13.91 -4.05
CA ALA A 136 6.43 -12.48 -3.88
C ALA A 136 5.52 -11.88 -2.80
N LEU A 137 4.23 -12.24 -2.81
CA LEU A 137 3.27 -11.84 -1.78
C LEU A 137 3.73 -12.29 -0.38
N ALA A 138 4.11 -13.58 -0.24
CA ALA A 138 4.57 -14.14 1.03
C ALA A 138 5.84 -13.44 1.56
N ARG A 139 6.80 -13.11 0.68
CA ARG A 139 8.03 -12.39 1.03
C ARG A 139 7.74 -10.97 1.52
N LEU A 140 6.88 -10.23 0.82
CA LEU A 140 6.44 -8.89 1.22
C LEU A 140 5.70 -8.93 2.56
N ASP A 141 4.90 -9.96 2.80
CA ASP A 141 4.17 -10.14 4.06
C ASP A 141 5.10 -10.44 5.25
N VAL A 142 6.18 -11.18 5.02
CA VAL A 142 7.18 -11.51 6.05
C VAL A 142 8.11 -10.32 6.33
N ALA A 143 8.51 -9.57 5.32
CA ALA A 143 9.48 -8.48 5.42
C ALA A 143 9.04 -7.36 6.39
N ARG A 144 7.75 -7.20 6.61
CA ARG A 144 7.23 -6.21 7.53
C ARG A 144 7.27 -6.64 9.02
N ARG A 145 7.48 -7.91 9.32
CA ARG A 145 7.57 -8.44 10.69
C ARG A 145 8.97 -8.21 11.23
#